data_7074afd62497fdde7f39b4b822536d47
#
_entry.id   7074afd62497fdde7f39b4b822536d47
#
_cell.length_a   1.000
_cell.length_b   1.000
_cell.length_c   1.000
_cell.angle_alpha   90.00
_cell.angle_beta   90.00
_cell.angle_gamma   90.00
#
_symmetry.space_group_name_H-M   'P 1'
#
loop_
_entity.id
_entity.type
_entity.pdbx_description
1 polymer ?
#
loop_
_entity_poly.entity_id
_entity_poly.type
_entity_poly.pdbx_seq_one_letter_code
_entity_poly.pdbx_strand_id
1 'polypeptide(L)'
;VIKNFFNSSETDSELLKKYWTNDSELQQIHDEFSENTISNFFLPLGIAPNFIIDKKNYTIPMATEESSVVAAACKSAKFWLKRGGFRTEIIDVIKTGQVHFKYNGSKEKIFKFFNDIKCKILNDCSLMTKNMVERGGGILNLELIDKTNDIKNYYQLNSQFNTVDSMG
;
A
#
# COMPACT_ATOMS: atom_id res chain seq x y z
N VAL A 1 16.42 -23.98 8.10
CA VAL A 1 15.38 -23.70 7.09
C VAL A 1 15.94 -23.95 5.70
N ILE A 2 16.97 -23.22 5.25
CA ILE A 2 17.55 -23.32 3.89
C ILE A 2 17.95 -24.75 3.52
N LYS A 3 18.74 -25.43 4.37
CA LYS A 3 19.17 -26.82 4.13
C LYS A 3 17.99 -27.80 3.96
N ASN A 4 16.89 -27.59 4.69
CA ASN A 4 15.75 -28.51 4.68
C ASN A 4 14.81 -28.29 3.51
N PHE A 5 14.66 -27.03 3.02
CA PHE A 5 13.71 -26.70 1.97
C PHE A 5 14.30 -26.75 0.56
N PHE A 6 15.59 -26.47 0.42
CA PHE A 6 16.21 -26.34 -0.90
C PHE A 6 17.15 -27.50 -1.24
N ASN A 7 17.28 -28.53 -0.39
CA ASN A 7 18.30 -29.57 -0.52
C ASN A 7 19.69 -28.98 -0.78
N SER A 8 19.93 -27.80 -0.21
CA SER A 8 21.08 -26.96 -0.54
C SER A 8 22.35 -27.41 0.15
N SER A 9 23.47 -27.25 -0.53
CA SER A 9 24.80 -27.47 0.00
C SER A 9 25.19 -26.39 1.03
N GLU A 10 26.25 -26.62 1.79
CA GLU A 10 26.84 -25.58 2.65
C GLU A 10 27.24 -24.33 1.84
N THR A 11 27.69 -24.53 0.61
CA THR A 11 28.05 -23.47 -0.33
C THR A 11 26.92 -22.49 -0.60
N ASP A 12 25.67 -22.96 -0.68
CA ASP A 12 24.51 -22.08 -0.95
C ASP A 12 24.21 -21.18 0.27
N SER A 13 24.37 -21.71 1.47
CA SER A 13 24.21 -20.93 2.69
C SER A 13 25.28 -19.84 2.82
N GLU A 14 26.52 -20.14 2.42
CA GLU A 14 27.62 -19.17 2.41
C GLU A 14 27.42 -18.10 1.33
N LEU A 15 26.85 -18.47 0.18
CA LEU A 15 26.51 -17.51 -0.88
C LEU A 15 25.49 -16.48 -0.37
N LEU A 16 24.44 -16.91 0.32
CA LEU A 16 23.44 -16.01 0.89
C LEU A 16 24.04 -15.06 1.92
N LYS A 17 24.97 -15.56 2.75
CA LYS A 17 25.65 -14.73 3.76
C LYS A 17 26.51 -13.61 3.13
N LYS A 18 26.96 -13.75 1.90
CA LYS A 18 27.71 -12.68 1.20
C LYS A 18 26.88 -11.40 0.99
N TYR A 19 25.56 -11.51 1.03
CA TYR A 19 24.66 -10.37 0.92
C TYR A 19 24.27 -9.76 2.27
N TRP A 20 24.74 -10.30 3.40
CA TRP A 20 24.55 -9.72 4.70
C TRP A 20 25.45 -8.48 4.85
N THR A 21 24.98 -7.48 5.59
CA THR A 21 25.83 -6.37 5.97
C THR A 21 26.78 -6.80 7.10
N ASN A 22 27.97 -6.20 7.14
CA ASN A 22 28.92 -6.42 8.25
C ASN A 22 28.52 -5.67 9.52
N ASP A 23 27.59 -4.75 9.45
CA ASP A 23 27.01 -4.04 10.57
C ASP A 23 25.86 -4.89 11.14
N SER A 24 26.04 -5.40 12.36
CA SER A 24 25.08 -6.30 12.99
C SER A 24 23.76 -5.62 13.36
N GLU A 25 23.78 -4.33 13.73
CA GLU A 25 22.57 -3.58 14.05
C GLU A 25 21.74 -3.32 12.78
N LEU A 26 22.42 -2.94 11.71
CA LEU A 26 21.77 -2.76 10.42
C LEU A 26 21.24 -4.09 9.87
N GLN A 27 21.97 -5.20 10.03
CA GLN A 27 21.48 -6.51 9.61
C GLN A 27 20.23 -6.92 10.38
N GLN A 28 20.19 -6.66 11.69
CA GLN A 28 19.00 -6.94 12.48
C GLN A 28 17.77 -6.16 11.98
N ILE A 29 17.92 -4.89 11.62
CA ILE A 29 16.84 -4.10 11.02
C ILE A 29 16.34 -4.73 9.72
N HIS A 30 17.28 -5.20 8.86
CA HIS A 30 16.93 -5.88 7.62
C HIS A 30 16.18 -7.19 7.87
N ASP A 31 16.58 -7.96 8.85
CA ASP A 31 15.96 -9.25 9.20
C ASP A 31 14.55 -9.07 9.77
N GLU A 32 14.30 -7.96 10.47
CA GLU A 32 13.00 -7.63 11.09
C GLU A 32 12.06 -6.88 10.14
N PHE A 33 12.55 -6.42 8.98
CA PHE A 33 11.75 -5.65 8.03
C PHE A 33 10.66 -6.48 7.34
N SER A 34 10.85 -7.79 7.21
CA SER A 34 9.91 -8.73 6.62
C SER A 34 10.00 -10.08 7.30
N GLU A 35 8.91 -10.84 7.25
CA GLU A 35 8.86 -12.19 7.81
C GLU A 35 9.75 -13.15 7.00
N ASN A 36 10.35 -14.12 7.70
CA ASN A 36 11.16 -15.21 7.12
C ASN A 36 12.34 -14.72 6.27
N THR A 37 12.91 -13.58 6.58
CA THR A 37 14.10 -13.06 5.89
C THR A 37 15.26 -14.06 5.99
N ILE A 38 15.88 -14.38 4.85
CA ILE A 38 17.00 -15.32 4.76
C ILE A 38 18.28 -14.64 4.29
N SER A 39 18.19 -13.48 3.67
CA SER A 39 19.32 -12.70 3.15
C SER A 39 18.83 -11.33 2.68
N ASN A 40 19.77 -10.44 2.35
CA ASN A 40 19.45 -9.17 1.71
C ASN A 40 19.43 -9.33 0.18
N PHE A 41 18.68 -8.46 -0.48
CA PHE A 41 18.69 -8.31 -1.93
C PHE A 41 18.98 -6.86 -2.29
N PHE A 42 20.13 -6.59 -2.92
CA PHE A 42 20.54 -5.24 -3.24
C PHE A 42 19.95 -4.79 -4.58
N LEU A 43 19.23 -3.69 -4.56
CA LEU A 43 18.72 -2.99 -5.73
C LEU A 43 19.58 -1.75 -6.02
N PRO A 44 19.85 -1.42 -7.30
CA PRO A 44 20.51 -0.16 -7.63
C PRO A 44 19.66 1.03 -7.19
N LEU A 45 20.31 2.01 -6.55
CA LEU A 45 19.73 3.29 -6.22
C LEU A 45 20.17 4.33 -7.26
N GLY A 46 19.26 4.69 -8.14
CA GLY A 46 19.45 5.74 -9.13
C GLY A 46 18.87 7.07 -8.68
N ILE A 47 19.10 8.12 -9.48
CA ILE A 47 18.49 9.43 -9.28
C ILE A 47 17.85 9.94 -10.57
N ALA A 48 16.68 10.56 -10.47
CA ALA A 48 15.98 11.23 -11.56
C ALA A 48 15.90 12.73 -11.27
N PRO A 49 16.75 13.56 -11.92
CA PRO A 49 16.75 15.02 -11.74
C PRO A 49 15.69 15.72 -12.60
N ASN A 50 15.60 17.04 -12.43
CA ASN A 50 14.80 17.96 -13.24
C ASN A 50 13.27 17.82 -13.06
N PHE A 51 12.80 17.28 -11.96
CA PHE A 51 11.39 17.30 -11.62
C PHE A 51 11.01 18.67 -11.05
N ILE A 52 10.33 19.50 -11.83
CA ILE A 52 9.67 20.69 -11.30
C ILE A 52 8.26 20.26 -10.90
N ILE A 53 7.97 20.30 -9.60
CA ILE A 53 6.65 20.00 -9.03
C ILE A 53 6.22 21.22 -8.23
N ASP A 54 5.08 21.81 -8.59
CA ASP A 54 4.55 23.01 -7.96
C ASP A 54 5.58 24.14 -7.85
N LYS A 55 6.32 24.37 -8.94
CA LYS A 55 7.39 25.37 -9.10
C LYS A 55 8.67 25.10 -8.30
N LYS A 56 8.76 23.96 -7.58
CA LYS A 56 10.00 23.57 -6.87
C LYS A 56 10.73 22.50 -7.67
N ASN A 57 12.06 22.56 -7.66
CA ASN A 57 12.90 21.59 -8.35
C ASN A 57 13.28 20.45 -7.40
N TYR A 58 13.10 19.22 -7.86
CA TYR A 58 13.40 18.01 -7.10
C TYR A 58 14.32 17.10 -7.89
N THR A 59 15.20 16.41 -7.16
CA THR A 59 15.93 15.25 -7.62
C THR A 59 15.42 14.06 -6.84
N ILE A 60 14.86 13.08 -7.53
CA ILE A 60 14.13 11.96 -6.93
C ILE A 60 15.01 10.72 -6.89
N PRO A 61 15.33 10.16 -5.71
CA PRO A 61 15.98 8.86 -5.61
C PRO A 61 15.00 7.76 -6.02
N MET A 62 15.50 6.77 -6.77
CA MET A 62 14.70 5.67 -7.29
C MET A 62 15.46 4.35 -7.13
N ALA A 63 14.92 3.44 -6.34
CA ALA A 63 15.31 2.04 -6.32
C ALA A 63 14.39 1.26 -7.28
N THR A 64 14.94 0.50 -8.19
CA THR A 64 14.16 -0.24 -9.18
C THR A 64 14.89 -1.51 -9.63
N GLU A 65 14.13 -2.55 -9.86
CA GLU A 65 14.56 -3.84 -10.35
C GLU A 65 14.60 -3.91 -11.89
N GLU A 66 14.03 -2.90 -12.55
CA GLU A 66 13.91 -2.88 -14.01
C GLU A 66 14.84 -1.82 -14.63
N SER A 67 15.50 -2.19 -15.72
CA SER A 67 16.30 -1.26 -16.52
C SER A 67 15.42 -0.21 -17.19
N SER A 68 15.99 0.95 -17.50
CA SER A 68 15.33 2.07 -18.20
C SER A 68 14.20 2.82 -17.47
N VAL A 69 13.71 2.38 -16.33
CA VAL A 69 12.68 3.10 -15.56
C VAL A 69 13.19 4.48 -15.12
N VAL A 70 14.41 4.55 -14.57
CA VAL A 70 15.04 5.83 -14.19
C VAL A 70 15.26 6.71 -15.41
N ALA A 71 15.69 6.13 -16.54
CA ALA A 71 15.87 6.86 -17.78
C ALA A 71 14.55 7.42 -18.33
N ALA A 72 13.46 6.64 -18.27
CA ALA A 72 12.12 7.08 -18.65
C ALA A 72 11.62 8.24 -17.77
N ALA A 73 11.80 8.14 -16.46
CA ALA A 73 11.47 9.20 -15.50
C ALA A 73 12.26 10.48 -15.81
N CYS A 74 13.59 10.37 -16.04
CA CYS A 74 14.44 11.50 -16.44
C CYS A 74 14.00 12.14 -17.76
N LYS A 75 13.61 11.31 -18.75
CA LYS A 75 13.12 11.79 -20.05
C LYS A 75 11.82 12.57 -19.89
N SER A 76 10.88 12.06 -19.09
CA SER A 76 9.62 12.73 -18.77
C SER A 76 9.88 14.05 -18.05
N ALA A 77 10.69 14.04 -17.01
CA ALA A 77 11.06 15.27 -16.27
C ALA A 77 11.67 16.33 -17.19
N LYS A 78 12.62 15.94 -18.04
CA LYS A 78 13.24 16.84 -19.02
C LYS A 78 12.24 17.41 -20.03
N PHE A 79 11.28 16.60 -20.46
CA PHE A 79 10.22 17.04 -21.39
C PHE A 79 9.37 18.14 -20.76
N TRP A 80 8.97 17.97 -19.50
CA TRP A 80 8.12 18.94 -18.80
C TRP A 80 8.88 20.13 -18.22
N LEU A 81 10.19 20.05 -18.03
CA LEU A 81 11.02 21.08 -17.43
C LEU A 81 10.75 22.49 -18.01
N LYS A 82 10.69 22.61 -19.34
CA LYS A 82 10.45 23.87 -20.05
C LYS A 82 8.97 24.18 -20.31
N ARG A 83 8.07 23.31 -19.81
CA ARG A 83 6.62 23.39 -20.04
C ARG A 83 5.83 23.70 -18.77
N GLY A 84 6.54 24.12 -17.70
CA GLY A 84 5.93 24.48 -16.42
C GLY A 84 5.99 23.38 -15.36
N GLY A 85 6.53 22.20 -15.68
CA GLY A 85 6.66 21.09 -14.74
C GLY A 85 5.34 20.38 -14.49
N PHE A 86 5.25 19.78 -13.32
CA PHE A 86 4.05 19.06 -12.81
C PHE A 86 3.32 19.95 -11.81
N ARG A 87 2.02 19.84 -11.77
CA ARG A 87 1.16 20.48 -10.76
C ARG A 87 0.45 19.40 -9.98
N THR A 88 0.34 19.57 -8.68
CA THR A 88 -0.35 18.66 -7.78
C THR A 88 -1.47 19.37 -7.05
N GLU A 89 -2.57 18.66 -6.85
CA GLU A 89 -3.70 19.09 -6.06
C GLU A 89 -4.15 17.91 -5.21
N ILE A 90 -4.17 18.10 -3.90
CA ILE A 90 -4.70 17.10 -2.97
C ILE A 90 -6.19 17.35 -2.85
N ILE A 91 -7.00 16.46 -3.45
CA ILE A 91 -8.46 16.54 -3.38
C ILE A 91 -8.93 16.05 -2.00
N ASP A 92 -8.39 14.92 -1.54
CA ASP A 92 -8.72 14.34 -0.24
C ASP A 92 -7.64 13.33 0.18
N VAL A 93 -7.70 12.94 1.48
CA VAL A 93 -6.85 11.89 2.08
C VAL A 93 -7.68 10.66 2.49
N ILE A 94 -8.92 10.56 1.99
CA ILE A 94 -9.83 9.46 2.27
C ILE A 94 -9.46 8.24 1.44
N LYS A 95 -9.33 7.11 2.11
CA LYS A 95 -9.16 5.78 1.48
C LYS A 95 -10.49 5.04 1.49
N THR A 96 -10.68 4.16 0.50
CA THR A 96 -11.89 3.35 0.35
C THR A 96 -11.54 1.88 0.48
N GLY A 97 -12.18 1.20 1.44
CA GLY A 97 -12.20 -0.25 1.54
C GLY A 97 -13.54 -0.79 1.05
N GLN A 98 -13.51 -1.93 0.37
CA GLN A 98 -14.72 -2.50 -0.21
C GLN A 98 -14.82 -3.99 0.10
N VAL A 99 -16.02 -4.44 0.52
CA VAL A 99 -16.37 -5.85 0.61
C VAL A 99 -17.48 -6.13 -0.37
N HIS A 100 -17.25 -7.05 -1.28
CA HIS A 100 -18.17 -7.42 -2.34
C HIS A 100 -18.83 -8.76 -2.02
N PHE A 101 -20.16 -8.84 -2.14
CA PHE A 101 -20.89 -10.07 -1.83
C PHE A 101 -22.17 -10.20 -2.63
N LYS A 102 -22.73 -11.44 -2.68
CA LYS A 102 -24.04 -11.73 -3.25
C LYS A 102 -25.04 -12.04 -2.15
N TYR A 103 -26.27 -11.53 -2.32
CA TYR A 103 -27.38 -11.80 -1.43
C TYR A 103 -28.63 -12.14 -2.23
N ASN A 104 -29.23 -13.29 -1.95
CA ASN A 104 -30.38 -13.81 -2.70
C ASN A 104 -31.75 -13.40 -2.14
N GLY A 105 -31.80 -12.57 -1.12
CA GLY A 105 -33.03 -12.02 -0.56
C GLY A 105 -33.46 -10.71 -1.24
N SER A 106 -34.49 -10.06 -0.70
CA SER A 106 -34.94 -8.77 -1.23
C SER A 106 -34.03 -7.62 -0.79
N LYS A 107 -33.96 -6.60 -1.66
CA LYS A 107 -33.18 -5.38 -1.42
C LYS A 107 -33.56 -4.71 -0.09
N GLU A 108 -34.87 -4.60 0.17
CA GLU A 108 -35.37 -3.96 1.39
C GLU A 108 -34.88 -4.67 2.65
N LYS A 109 -34.82 -6.00 2.63
CA LYS A 109 -34.35 -6.80 3.76
C LYS A 109 -32.85 -6.56 4.04
N ILE A 110 -32.01 -6.55 3.01
CA ILE A 110 -30.58 -6.35 3.22
C ILE A 110 -30.26 -4.92 3.68
N PHE A 111 -30.94 -3.92 3.13
CA PHE A 111 -30.76 -2.54 3.57
C PHE A 111 -31.25 -2.31 4.99
N LYS A 112 -32.41 -2.87 5.37
CA LYS A 112 -32.90 -2.83 6.75
C LYS A 112 -31.89 -3.48 7.68
N PHE A 113 -31.47 -4.71 7.38
CA PHE A 113 -30.47 -5.42 8.17
C PHE A 113 -29.18 -4.61 8.33
N PHE A 114 -28.66 -4.04 7.26
CA PHE A 114 -27.46 -3.21 7.32
C PHE A 114 -27.65 -2.00 8.26
N ASN A 115 -28.78 -1.30 8.15
CA ASN A 115 -29.06 -0.17 9.01
C ASN A 115 -29.13 -0.58 10.50
N ASP A 116 -29.73 -1.73 10.79
CA ASP A 116 -29.85 -2.26 12.13
C ASP A 116 -28.49 -2.63 12.76
N ILE A 117 -27.54 -3.11 11.93
CA ILE A 117 -26.23 -3.58 12.42
C ILE A 117 -25.08 -2.57 12.20
N LYS A 118 -25.29 -1.47 11.48
CA LYS A 118 -24.23 -0.49 11.15
C LYS A 118 -23.46 -0.01 12.38
N CYS A 119 -24.17 0.39 13.42
CA CYS A 119 -23.54 0.83 14.66
C CYS A 119 -22.74 -0.29 15.35
N LYS A 120 -23.24 -1.52 15.30
CA LYS A 120 -22.53 -2.67 15.85
C LYS A 120 -21.24 -2.92 15.09
N ILE A 121 -21.25 -2.91 13.75
CA ILE A 121 -20.04 -3.07 12.93
C ILE A 121 -19.00 -2.01 13.30
N LEU A 122 -19.39 -0.74 13.40
CA LEU A 122 -18.48 0.34 13.76
C LEU A 122 -17.88 0.14 15.15
N ASN A 123 -18.67 -0.31 16.12
CA ASN A 123 -18.19 -0.61 17.47
C ASN A 123 -17.23 -1.81 17.47
N ASP A 124 -17.55 -2.88 16.74
CA ASP A 124 -16.69 -4.07 16.65
C ASP A 124 -15.33 -3.73 15.98
N CYS A 125 -15.34 -2.79 15.04
CA CYS A 125 -14.11 -2.30 14.40
C CYS A 125 -13.27 -1.36 15.29
N SER A 126 -13.81 -0.83 16.37
CA SER A 126 -13.16 0.20 17.20
C SER A 126 -11.81 -0.24 17.77
N LEU A 127 -11.70 -1.51 18.18
CA LEU A 127 -10.45 -2.08 18.68
C LEU A 127 -9.39 -2.19 17.58
N MET A 128 -9.79 -2.57 16.37
CA MET A 128 -8.88 -2.70 15.22
C MET A 128 -8.41 -1.34 14.70
N THR A 129 -9.25 -0.32 14.82
CA THR A 129 -8.94 1.04 14.34
C THR A 129 -8.36 1.95 15.41
N LYS A 130 -8.10 1.45 16.63
CA LYS A 130 -7.61 2.24 17.75
C LYS A 130 -6.41 3.10 17.40
N ASN A 131 -5.35 2.50 16.87
CA ASN A 131 -4.12 3.22 16.50
C ASN A 131 -4.36 4.27 15.39
N MET A 132 -5.30 4.00 14.49
CA MET A 132 -5.71 4.95 13.45
C MET A 132 -6.41 6.17 14.05
N VAL A 133 -7.32 5.95 14.99
CA VAL A 133 -8.05 7.00 15.71
C VAL A 133 -7.12 7.83 16.59
N GLU A 134 -6.18 7.20 17.29
CA GLU A 134 -5.17 7.88 18.12
C GLU A 134 -4.28 8.83 17.28
N ARG A 135 -4.04 8.52 16.00
CA ARG A 135 -3.34 9.41 15.07
C ARG A 135 -4.23 10.52 14.47
N GLY A 136 -5.51 10.57 14.82
CA GLY A 136 -6.47 11.55 14.29
C GLY A 136 -7.20 11.09 13.02
N GLY A 137 -7.11 9.81 12.66
CA GLY A 137 -7.85 9.19 11.56
C GLY A 137 -9.06 8.39 12.04
N GLY A 138 -9.38 7.33 11.34
CA GLY A 138 -10.47 6.40 11.68
C GLY A 138 -11.45 6.17 10.54
N ILE A 139 -12.47 5.37 10.81
CA ILE A 139 -13.56 5.11 9.85
C ILE A 139 -14.46 6.34 9.82
N LEU A 140 -14.62 6.93 8.64
CA LEU A 140 -15.42 8.14 8.40
C LEU A 140 -16.85 7.81 7.98
N ASN A 141 -17.02 6.78 7.17
CA ASN A 141 -18.33 6.38 6.67
C ASN A 141 -18.35 4.87 6.39
N LEU A 142 -19.53 4.29 6.50
CA LEU A 142 -19.84 2.93 6.11
C LEU A 142 -21.20 2.93 5.42
N GLU A 143 -21.27 2.40 4.20
CA GLU A 143 -22.50 2.38 3.42
C GLU A 143 -22.66 1.07 2.65
N LEU A 144 -23.89 0.65 2.42
CA LEU A 144 -24.24 -0.46 1.57
C LEU A 144 -24.67 0.07 0.20
N ILE A 145 -23.99 -0.36 -0.85
CA ILE A 145 -24.25 0.04 -2.22
C ILE A 145 -24.91 -1.11 -2.97
N ASP A 146 -26.02 -0.80 -3.62
CA ASP A 146 -26.72 -1.70 -4.52
C ASP A 146 -26.02 -1.72 -5.89
N LYS A 147 -25.52 -2.87 -6.29
CA LYS A 147 -24.90 -3.15 -7.59
C LYS A 147 -25.70 -4.16 -8.42
N THR A 148 -26.98 -4.36 -8.09
CA THR A 148 -27.83 -5.36 -8.76
C THR A 148 -28.12 -5.02 -10.21
N ASN A 149 -28.00 -3.75 -10.62
CA ASN A 149 -28.10 -3.33 -12.01
C ASN A 149 -26.92 -3.83 -12.86
N ASP A 150 -25.73 -3.97 -12.24
CA ASP A 150 -24.52 -4.41 -12.94
C ASP A 150 -24.42 -5.94 -12.90
N ILE A 151 -24.66 -6.52 -11.74
CA ILE A 151 -24.57 -7.97 -11.51
C ILE A 151 -25.74 -8.41 -10.61
N LYS A 152 -26.50 -9.41 -11.03
CA LYS A 152 -27.64 -9.94 -10.28
C LYS A 152 -27.26 -10.30 -8.82
N ASN A 153 -28.05 -9.80 -7.88
CA ASN A 153 -27.91 -10.03 -6.44
C ASN A 153 -26.60 -9.54 -5.84
N TYR A 154 -25.94 -8.58 -6.46
CA TYR A 154 -24.62 -8.09 -6.07
C TYR A 154 -24.69 -6.79 -5.27
N TYR A 155 -23.97 -6.78 -4.15
CA TYR A 155 -23.91 -5.66 -3.22
C TYR A 155 -22.46 -5.39 -2.83
N GLN A 156 -22.20 -4.15 -2.44
CA GLN A 156 -20.90 -3.70 -2.01
C GLN A 156 -21.04 -2.97 -0.66
N LEU A 157 -20.34 -3.44 0.35
CA LEU A 157 -20.13 -2.68 1.56
C LEU A 157 -18.94 -1.77 1.34
N ASN A 158 -19.15 -0.46 1.38
CA ASN A 158 -18.14 0.56 1.13
C ASN A 158 -17.78 1.25 2.45
N SER A 159 -16.51 1.26 2.80
CA SER A 159 -15.98 1.94 3.96
C SER A 159 -15.04 3.05 3.53
N GLN A 160 -15.25 4.24 4.03
CA GLN A 160 -14.35 5.38 3.88
C GLN A 160 -13.60 5.59 5.19
N PHE A 161 -12.29 5.74 5.11
CA PHE A 161 -11.45 5.91 6.27
C PHE A 161 -10.21 6.76 5.99
N ASN A 162 -9.71 7.39 7.04
CA ASN A 162 -8.49 8.15 7.01
C ASN A 162 -7.43 7.46 7.88
N THR A 163 -6.33 7.06 7.25
CA THR A 163 -5.20 6.42 7.94
C THR A 163 -4.13 7.43 8.35
N VAL A 164 -4.36 8.72 8.08
CA VAL A 164 -3.37 9.78 8.22
C VAL A 164 -2.15 9.45 7.36
N ASP A 165 -0.94 9.46 7.90
CA ASP A 165 0.30 9.19 7.15
C ASP A 165 0.68 7.70 7.10
N SER A 166 -0.18 6.81 7.58
CA SER A 166 0.10 5.39 7.57
C SER A 166 -0.59 4.66 6.41
N MET A 167 -0.08 3.48 6.11
CA MET A 167 -0.60 2.64 5.03
C MET A 167 -1.93 1.96 5.40
N GLY A 168 -2.16 1.69 6.67
CA GLY A 168 -3.36 1.06 7.20
C GLY A 168 -3.38 0.95 8.70
#